data_d6ed54b9ab31aba89ba599987d8c9c33
#
_entry.id   d6ed54b9ab31aba89ba599987d8c9c33
#
_cell.length_a   1.000
_cell.length_b   1.000
_cell.length_c   1.000
_cell.angle_alpha   90.00
_cell.angle_beta   90.00
_cell.angle_gamma   90.00
#
_symmetry.space_group_name_H-M   'P 1'
#
loop_
_entity.id
_entity.type
_entity.pdbx_description
1 polymer ?
#
loop_
_entity_poly.entity_id
_entity_poly.type
_entity_poly.pdbx_seq_one_letter_code
_entity_poly.pdbx_strand_id
1 'polypeptide(L)'
;MSTSKLQVEEIRERIRTLRIEKGYSQDYMAVMLNISQNAYHKLEKGYTRIHLEKFIDIAKILEIEFPELLNGPDYVYVFSGKYKK
;
A
#
# COMPACT_ATOMS: atom_id res chain seq x y z
N MET A 1 -13.24 -4.68 17.55
CA MET A 1 -12.59 -4.14 16.33
C MET A 1 -13.13 -4.88 15.11
N SER A 2 -13.47 -4.16 14.08
CA SER A 2 -14.02 -4.80 12.88
C SER A 2 -12.92 -5.44 12.05
N THR A 3 -13.29 -6.46 11.29
CA THR A 3 -12.37 -7.13 10.37
C THR A 3 -11.80 -6.15 9.34
N SER A 4 -12.65 -5.25 8.81
CA SER A 4 -12.20 -4.28 7.82
C SER A 4 -11.14 -3.34 8.39
N LYS A 5 -11.25 -2.95 9.65
CA LYS A 5 -10.25 -2.10 10.27
C LYS A 5 -8.91 -2.82 10.39
N LEU A 6 -8.94 -4.10 10.76
CA LEU A 6 -7.72 -4.90 10.83
C LEU A 6 -7.09 -5.04 9.46
N GLN A 7 -7.90 -5.24 8.43
CA GLN A 7 -7.39 -5.36 7.06
C GLN A 7 -6.72 -4.07 6.61
N VAL A 8 -7.30 -2.93 6.93
CA VAL A 8 -6.70 -1.65 6.56
C VAL A 8 -5.35 -1.46 7.27
N GLU A 9 -5.25 -1.84 8.53
CA GLU A 9 -3.99 -1.73 9.25
C GLU A 9 -2.92 -2.63 8.63
N GLU A 10 -3.30 -3.84 8.20
CA GLU A 10 -2.37 -4.73 7.52
C GLU A 10 -1.88 -4.12 6.21
N ILE A 11 -2.76 -3.45 5.48
CA ILE A 11 -2.38 -2.79 4.23
C ILE A 11 -1.39 -1.66 4.51
N ARG A 12 -1.62 -0.86 5.56
CA ARG A 12 -0.69 0.22 5.92
C ARG A 12 0.70 -0.34 6.26
N GLU A 13 0.74 -1.45 7.01
CA GLU A 13 2.01 -2.09 7.34
C GLU A 13 2.70 -2.62 6.08
N ARG A 14 1.93 -3.16 5.16
CA ARG A 14 2.49 -3.67 3.90
C ARG A 14 3.07 -2.53 3.07
N ILE A 15 2.38 -1.40 3.02
CA ILE A 15 2.90 -0.22 2.34
C ILE A 15 4.24 0.19 2.93
N ARG A 16 4.33 0.25 4.25
CA ARG A 16 5.56 0.63 4.93
C ARG A 16 6.69 -0.35 4.62
N THR A 17 6.41 -1.63 4.72
CA THR A 17 7.40 -2.67 4.45
C THR A 17 7.92 -2.58 3.03
N LEU A 18 7.02 -2.47 2.06
CA LEU A 18 7.40 -2.38 0.65
C LEU A 18 8.19 -1.10 0.37
N ARG A 19 7.80 0.00 0.99
CA ARG A 19 8.52 1.27 0.85
C ARG A 19 9.96 1.10 1.32
N ILE A 20 10.13 0.53 2.51
CA ILE A 20 11.47 0.34 3.09
C ILE A 20 12.29 -0.62 2.23
N GLU A 21 11.70 -1.69 1.75
CA GLU A 21 12.40 -2.65 0.90
C GLU A 21 12.91 -2.01 -0.38
N LYS A 22 12.17 -1.04 -0.91
CA LYS A 22 12.59 -0.33 -2.11
C LYS A 22 13.57 0.80 -1.82
N GLY A 23 13.82 1.07 -0.54
CA GLY A 23 14.72 2.15 -0.15
C GLY A 23 14.10 3.54 -0.31
N TYR A 24 12.78 3.62 -0.37
CA TYR A 24 12.09 4.90 -0.54
C TYR A 24 11.86 5.56 0.81
N SER A 25 12.14 6.86 0.90
CA SER A 25 11.84 7.64 2.10
C SER A 25 10.35 8.02 2.10
N GLN A 26 9.87 8.47 3.25
CA GLN A 26 8.52 9.02 3.32
C GLN A 26 8.42 10.28 2.45
N ASP A 27 9.49 11.08 2.42
CA ASP A 27 9.51 12.28 1.59
C ASP A 27 9.39 11.92 0.11
N TYR A 28 10.09 10.89 -0.33
CA TYR A 28 9.98 10.44 -1.71
C TYR A 28 8.54 10.06 -2.06
N MET A 29 7.89 9.29 -1.18
CA MET A 29 6.51 8.89 -1.40
C MET A 29 5.59 10.10 -1.47
N ALA A 30 5.83 11.08 -0.59
CA ALA A 30 5.02 12.30 -0.56
C ALA A 30 5.14 13.07 -1.87
N VAL A 31 6.37 13.22 -2.37
CA VAL A 31 6.61 13.89 -3.64
C VAL A 31 5.89 13.17 -4.77
N MET A 32 6.03 11.84 -4.82
CA MET A 32 5.40 11.05 -5.88
C MET A 32 3.87 11.09 -5.82
N LEU A 33 3.31 11.24 -4.63
CA LEU A 33 1.86 11.33 -4.45
C LEU A 33 1.35 12.77 -4.51
N ASN A 34 2.26 13.73 -4.66
CA ASN A 34 1.92 15.15 -4.70
C ASN A 34 1.19 15.61 -3.45
N ILE A 35 1.70 15.20 -2.29
CA ILE A 35 1.18 15.61 -0.98
C ILE A 35 2.36 16.03 -0.11
N SER A 36 2.08 16.66 1.03
CA SER A 36 3.13 17.06 1.95
C SER A 36 3.73 15.83 2.66
N GLN A 37 4.95 15.98 3.15
CA GLN A 37 5.58 14.91 3.91
C GLN A 37 4.77 14.58 5.15
N ASN A 38 4.23 15.60 5.82
CA ASN A 38 3.41 15.40 7.00
C ASN A 38 2.13 14.62 6.66
N ALA A 39 1.52 14.94 5.51
CA ALA A 39 0.33 14.21 5.07
C ALA A 39 0.65 12.75 4.82
N TYR A 40 1.79 12.46 4.18
CA TYR A 40 2.17 11.07 3.95
C TYR A 40 2.46 10.35 5.26
N HIS A 41 3.15 11.02 6.20
CA HIS A 41 3.42 10.43 7.51
C HIS A 41 2.13 10.02 8.20
N LYS A 42 1.13 10.90 8.20
CA LYS A 42 -0.16 10.59 8.81
C LYS A 42 -0.87 9.45 8.12
N LEU A 43 -0.77 9.39 6.80
CA LEU A 43 -1.37 8.32 6.01
C LEU A 43 -0.77 6.97 6.41
N GLU A 44 0.55 6.89 6.46
CA GLU A 44 1.23 5.63 6.77
C GLU A 44 1.02 5.21 8.23
N LYS A 45 0.94 6.18 9.13
CA LYS A 45 0.73 5.91 10.55
C LYS A 45 -0.71 5.58 10.93
N GLY A 46 -1.65 5.84 10.03
CA GLY A 46 -3.05 5.54 10.30
C GLY A 46 -3.82 6.67 10.94
N TYR A 47 -3.29 7.89 10.92
CA TYR A 47 -3.97 9.04 11.50
C TYR A 47 -5.01 9.64 10.56
N THR A 48 -4.94 9.29 9.28
CA THR A 48 -5.92 9.73 8.28
C THR A 48 -6.37 8.54 7.47
N ARG A 49 -7.51 8.66 6.84
CA ARG A 49 -8.02 7.61 5.95
C ARG A 49 -7.26 7.64 4.64
N ILE A 50 -7.18 6.48 4.01
CA ILE A 50 -6.60 6.38 2.68
C ILE A 50 -7.74 6.11 1.70
N HIS A 51 -7.96 7.04 0.79
CA HIS A 51 -8.96 6.86 -0.26
C HIS A 51 -8.47 5.86 -1.29
N LEU A 52 -9.40 5.23 -1.98
CA LEU A 52 -9.09 4.20 -2.96
C LEU A 52 -8.08 4.69 -4.00
N GLU A 53 -8.25 5.91 -4.49
CA GLU A 53 -7.34 6.47 -5.48
C GLU A 53 -5.90 6.51 -4.96
N LYS A 54 -5.72 6.85 -3.69
CA LYS A 54 -4.39 6.88 -3.09
C LYS A 54 -3.78 5.49 -3.00
N PHE A 55 -4.59 4.48 -2.68
CA PHE A 55 -4.11 3.10 -2.68
C PHE A 55 -3.59 2.69 -4.06
N ILE A 56 -4.34 3.05 -5.09
CA ILE A 56 -3.95 2.74 -6.46
C ILE A 56 -2.66 3.45 -6.82
N ASP A 57 -2.54 4.72 -6.48
CA ASP A 57 -1.33 5.49 -6.75
C ASP A 57 -0.13 4.92 -6.01
N ILE A 58 -0.31 4.54 -4.74
CA ILE A 58 0.76 3.94 -3.95
C ILE A 58 1.23 2.63 -4.59
N ALA A 59 0.30 1.79 -5.03
CA ALA A 59 0.66 0.54 -5.68
C ALA A 59 1.51 0.80 -6.93
N LYS A 60 1.17 1.82 -7.71
CA LYS A 60 1.94 2.17 -8.89
C LYS A 60 3.35 2.62 -8.53
N ILE A 61 3.48 3.45 -7.50
CA ILE A 61 4.79 3.93 -7.06
C ILE A 61 5.64 2.77 -6.55
N LEU A 62 5.03 1.84 -5.83
CA LEU A 62 5.72 0.66 -5.30
C LEU A 62 5.90 -0.43 -6.35
N GLU A 63 5.36 -0.23 -7.54
CA GLU A 63 5.49 -1.16 -8.68
C GLU A 63 4.94 -2.55 -8.36
N ILE A 64 3.79 -2.59 -7.71
CA ILE A 64 3.09 -3.84 -7.43
C ILE A 64 1.66 -3.75 -7.95
N GLU A 65 1.06 -4.91 -8.17
CA GLU A 65 -0.33 -4.97 -8.56
C GLU A 65 -1.21 -4.52 -7.39
N PHE A 66 -2.26 -3.76 -7.70
CA PHE A 66 -3.17 -3.27 -6.68
C PHE A 66 -3.74 -4.40 -5.82
N PRO A 67 -4.21 -5.51 -6.41
CA PRO A 67 -4.70 -6.62 -5.58
C PRO A 67 -3.63 -7.20 -4.65
N GLU A 68 -2.38 -7.20 -5.08
CA GLU A 68 -1.30 -7.68 -4.22
C GLU A 68 -1.12 -6.76 -3.02
N LEU A 69 -1.25 -5.46 -3.22
CA LEU A 69 -1.17 -4.52 -2.11
C LEU A 69 -2.27 -4.80 -1.08
N LEU A 70 -3.48 -5.06 -1.54
CA LEU A 70 -4.62 -5.28 -0.67
C LEU A 70 -4.58 -6.64 0.04
N ASN A 71 -4.11 -7.67 -0.63
CA ASN A 71 -4.25 -9.05 -0.16
C ASN A 71 -2.94 -9.72 0.23
N GLY A 72 -1.81 -9.08 -0.04
CA GLY A 72 -0.51 -9.62 0.29
C GLY A 72 0.12 -10.38 -0.86
N PRO A 73 1.39 -10.76 -0.71
CA PRO A 73 2.15 -11.38 -1.80
C PRO A 73 1.58 -12.72 -2.27
N ASP A 74 0.93 -13.46 -1.39
CA ASP A 74 0.37 -14.76 -1.74
C ASP A 74 -0.78 -14.65 -2.73
N TYR A 75 -1.43 -13.50 -2.79
CA TYR A 75 -2.55 -13.29 -3.70
C TYR A 75 -2.15 -13.55 -5.15
N VAL A 76 -1.05 -12.94 -5.58
CA VAL A 76 -0.61 -13.06 -6.97
C VAL A 76 -0.30 -14.51 -7.30
N TYR A 77 0.38 -15.20 -6.39
CA TYR A 77 0.73 -16.60 -6.60
C TYR A 77 -0.52 -17.48 -6.77
N VAL A 78 -1.47 -17.33 -5.85
CA VAL A 78 -2.67 -18.17 -5.83
C VAL A 78 -3.51 -17.94 -7.09
N PHE A 79 -3.76 -16.68 -7.42
CA PHE A 79 -4.67 -16.39 -8.53
C PHE A 79 -4.00 -16.56 -9.88
N SER A 80 -2.73 -16.29 -10.00
CA SER A 80 -1.99 -16.57 -11.23
C SER A 80 -2.01 -18.05 -11.54
N GLY A 81 -1.74 -18.89 -10.52
CA GLY A 81 -1.77 -20.33 -10.70
C GLY A 81 -3.14 -20.84 -11.08
N LYS A 82 -4.18 -20.26 -10.49
CA LYS A 82 -5.54 -20.69 -10.73
C LYS A 82 -6.01 -20.43 -12.16
N TYR A 83 -5.66 -19.29 -12.71
CA TYR A 83 -6.14 -18.86 -14.03
C TYR A 83 -5.16 -19.13 -15.16
N LYS A 84 -3.99 -19.57 -14.83
CA LYS A 84 -2.99 -19.86 -15.85
C LYS A 84 -3.33 -21.19 -16.53
N LYS A 85 -3.41 -21.17 -17.81
CA LYS A 85 -3.72 -22.37 -18.59
C LYS A 85 -2.49 -22.83 -19.33
#